data_e5b9f23ab995511a57a35779b1f3f8d8
#
_entry.id   e5b9f23ab995511a57a35779b1f3f8d8
#
_cell.length_a   1.000
_cell.length_b   1.000
_cell.length_c   1.000
_cell.angle_alpha   90.00
_cell.angle_beta   90.00
_cell.angle_gamma   90.00
#
_symmetry.space_group_name_H-M   'P 1'
#
loop_
_entity.id
_entity.type
_entity.pdbx_description
1 polymer ?
#
loop_
_entity_poly.entity_id
_entity_poly.type
_entity_poly.pdbx_seq_one_letter_code
_entity_poly.pdbx_strand_id
1 'polypeptide(L)'
;MTSYNITKFAVIGAGNMGSGIAQKIATEGFKVVLVDLDDEKVARGIGIIKSMLDQGVERKVFRPAQAEAILANIEGTSDWSKLGDVDLVVEAVFENMDVKKS
;
A
#
# COMPACT_ATOMS: atom_id res chain seq x y z
N MET A 1 25.48 14.86 4.00
CA MET A 1 24.03 14.94 4.08
C MET A 1 23.45 13.65 4.59
N THR A 2 22.56 13.76 5.51
CA THR A 2 21.87 12.58 6.01
C THR A 2 20.74 12.23 5.07
N SER A 3 20.81 11.08 4.47
CA SER A 3 19.70 10.60 3.69
C SER A 3 18.87 9.65 4.56
N TYR A 4 17.58 9.87 4.53
CA TYR A 4 16.66 8.95 5.19
C TYR A 4 16.36 7.83 4.22
N ASN A 5 16.75 6.63 4.60
CA ASN A 5 16.44 5.46 3.77
C ASN A 5 15.03 4.98 4.09
N ILE A 6 14.05 5.73 3.63
CA ILE A 6 12.67 5.32 3.79
C ILE A 6 12.36 4.33 2.68
N THR A 7 12.31 3.07 3.02
CA THR A 7 12.09 2.00 2.05
C THR A 7 10.83 1.21 2.33
N LYS A 8 10.29 1.31 3.53
CA LYS A 8 9.13 0.54 3.92
C LYS A 8 8.07 1.44 4.53
N PHE A 9 6.88 1.41 3.96
CA PHE A 9 5.75 2.22 4.38
C PHE A 9 4.65 1.34 4.96
N ALA A 10 3.85 1.90 5.82
CA ALA A 10 2.60 1.28 6.25
C ALA A 10 1.46 2.21 5.89
N VAL A 11 0.39 1.65 5.37
CA VAL A 11 -0.84 2.39 5.12
C VAL A 11 -1.92 1.77 5.99
N ILE A 12 -2.50 2.57 6.85
CA ILE A 12 -3.55 2.13 7.76
C ILE A 12 -4.89 2.52 7.18
N GLY A 13 -5.74 1.55 6.94
CA GLY A 13 -7.02 1.75 6.30
C GLY A 13 -7.01 1.26 4.86
N ALA A 14 -7.68 0.15 4.61
CA ALA A 14 -7.64 -0.54 3.31
C ALA A 14 -8.84 -0.21 2.42
N GLY A 15 -9.48 0.95 2.63
CA GLY A 15 -10.54 1.42 1.75
C GLY A 15 -10.00 1.94 0.43
N ASN A 16 -10.84 2.63 -0.33
CA ASN A 16 -10.43 3.15 -1.64
C ASN A 16 -9.21 4.07 -1.55
N MET A 17 -9.20 4.96 -0.55
CA MET A 17 -8.10 5.90 -0.37
C MET A 17 -6.81 5.19 0.02
N GLY A 18 -6.88 4.31 1.02
CA GLY A 18 -5.69 3.60 1.50
C GLY A 18 -5.12 2.69 0.43
N SER A 19 -5.98 2.00 -0.30
CA SER A 19 -5.55 1.12 -1.38
C SER A 19 -4.87 1.91 -2.49
N GLY A 20 -5.41 3.08 -2.85
CA GLY A 20 -4.80 3.93 -3.87
C GLY A 20 -3.45 4.45 -3.44
N ILE A 21 -3.30 4.83 -2.17
CA ILE A 21 -2.03 5.32 -1.64
C ILE A 21 -1.00 4.18 -1.63
N ALA A 22 -1.40 2.99 -1.18
CA ALA A 22 -0.51 1.83 -1.14
C ALA A 22 -0.03 1.47 -2.54
N GLN A 23 -0.93 1.46 -3.51
CA GLN A 23 -0.59 1.15 -4.88
C GLN A 23 0.39 2.17 -5.46
N LYS A 24 0.17 3.45 -5.19
CA LYS A 24 1.06 4.50 -5.68
C LYS A 24 2.46 4.37 -5.08
N ILE A 25 2.55 4.11 -3.79
CA ILE A 25 3.84 3.93 -3.12
C ILE A 25 4.57 2.72 -3.69
N ALA A 26 3.86 1.61 -3.88
CA ALA A 26 4.44 0.40 -4.44
C ALA A 26 4.90 0.60 -5.88
N THR A 27 4.19 1.43 -6.65
CA THR A 27 4.57 1.76 -8.01
C THR A 27 5.91 2.48 -8.06
N GLU A 28 6.22 3.24 -7.02
CA GLU A 28 7.51 3.93 -6.91
C GLU A 28 8.65 3.02 -6.47
N GLY A 29 8.36 1.75 -6.21
CA GLY A 29 9.37 0.76 -5.86
C GLY A 29 9.56 0.53 -4.39
N PHE A 30 8.73 1.11 -3.54
CA PHE A 30 8.82 0.93 -2.10
C PHE A 30 7.97 -0.23 -1.63
N LYS A 31 8.35 -0.81 -0.50
CA LYS A 31 7.54 -1.84 0.13
C LYS A 31 6.47 -1.21 0.99
N VAL A 32 5.27 -1.79 0.97
CA VAL A 32 4.11 -1.24 1.66
C VAL A 32 3.42 -2.35 2.44
N VAL A 33 3.10 -2.06 3.69
CA VAL A 33 2.23 -2.91 4.49
C VAL A 33 0.86 -2.21 4.55
N LEU A 34 -0.15 -2.87 4.04
CA LEU A 34 -1.53 -2.36 4.07
C LEU A 34 -2.26 -3.02 5.24
N VAL A 35 -2.66 -2.22 6.20
CA VAL A 35 -3.21 -2.71 7.47
C VAL A 35 -4.63 -2.22 7.65
N ASP A 36 -5.51 -3.11 8.14
CA ASP A 36 -6.83 -2.71 8.57
C ASP A 36 -7.24 -3.56 9.78
N LEU A 37 -8.44 -3.33 10.27
CA LEU A 37 -8.93 -3.93 11.50
C LEU A 37 -9.12 -5.43 11.42
N ASP A 38 -9.47 -5.94 10.24
CA ASP A 38 -9.67 -7.37 10.05
C ASP A 38 -9.24 -7.82 8.66
N ASP A 39 -9.13 -9.13 8.50
CA ASP A 39 -8.64 -9.72 7.26
C ASP A 39 -9.57 -9.48 6.08
N GLU A 40 -10.86 -9.38 6.33
CA GLU A 40 -11.84 -9.13 5.27
C GLU A 40 -11.62 -7.76 4.64
N LYS A 41 -11.40 -6.74 5.47
CA LYS A 41 -11.13 -5.39 4.97
C LYS A 41 -9.81 -5.33 4.23
N VAL A 42 -8.79 -6.03 4.73
CA VAL A 42 -7.50 -6.10 4.07
C VAL A 42 -7.65 -6.78 2.70
N ALA A 43 -8.38 -7.89 2.64
CA ALA A 43 -8.59 -8.60 1.38
C ALA A 43 -9.32 -7.73 0.37
N ARG A 44 -10.28 -6.94 0.83
CA ARG A 44 -11.01 -6.01 -0.03
C ARG A 44 -10.07 -4.95 -0.59
N GLY A 45 -9.19 -4.41 0.24
CA GLY A 45 -8.21 -3.42 -0.19
C GLY A 45 -7.25 -3.98 -1.23
N ILE A 46 -6.76 -5.19 -1.02
CA ILE A 46 -5.89 -5.86 -1.99
C ILE A 46 -6.65 -6.10 -3.30
N GLY A 47 -7.93 -6.45 -3.22
CA GLY A 47 -8.77 -6.61 -4.41
C GLY A 47 -8.91 -5.33 -5.21
N ILE A 48 -9.05 -4.20 -4.52
CA ILE A 48 -9.10 -2.88 -5.17
C ILE A 48 -7.80 -2.62 -5.90
N ILE A 49 -6.67 -2.90 -5.28
CA ILE A 49 -5.36 -2.69 -5.90
C ILE A 49 -5.20 -3.57 -7.12
N LYS A 50 -5.57 -4.85 -7.03
CA LYS A 50 -5.50 -5.75 -8.18
C LYS A 50 -6.35 -5.25 -9.34
N SER A 51 -7.54 -4.75 -9.05
CA SER A 51 -8.43 -4.21 -10.06
C SER A 51 -7.81 -3.00 -10.75
N MET A 52 -7.20 -2.10 -9.97
CA MET A 52 -6.54 -0.92 -10.54
C MET A 52 -5.35 -1.31 -11.42
N LEU A 53 -4.57 -2.31 -11.00
CA LEU A 53 -3.44 -2.77 -11.78
C LEU A 53 -3.88 -3.46 -13.06
N ASP A 54 -4.95 -4.26 -12.99
CA ASP A 54 -5.50 -4.92 -14.18
C ASP A 54 -5.99 -3.89 -15.19
N GLN A 55 -6.66 -2.85 -14.73
CA GLN A 55 -7.10 -1.76 -15.61
C GLN A 55 -5.90 -1.04 -16.22
N GLY A 56 -4.85 -0.85 -15.45
CA GLY A 56 -3.63 -0.23 -15.95
C GLY A 56 -2.96 -1.07 -17.04
N VAL A 57 -2.96 -2.37 -16.90
CA VAL A 57 -2.43 -3.28 -17.92
C VAL A 57 -3.31 -3.22 -19.18
N GLU A 58 -4.62 -3.24 -18.99
CA GLU A 58 -5.56 -3.19 -20.10
C GLU A 58 -5.42 -1.90 -20.90
N ARG A 59 -5.18 -0.80 -20.21
CA ARG A 59 -4.99 0.52 -20.82
C ARG A 59 -3.55 0.77 -21.26
N LYS A 60 -2.69 -0.22 -21.11
CA LYS A 60 -1.27 -0.16 -21.49
C LYS A 60 -0.48 0.88 -20.69
N VAL A 61 -0.95 1.20 -19.49
CA VAL A 61 -0.19 2.04 -18.54
C VAL A 61 0.92 1.22 -17.90
N PHE A 62 0.61 -0.06 -17.60
CA PHE A 62 1.57 -0.99 -17.04
C PHE A 62 1.72 -2.21 -17.92
N ARG A 63 2.92 -2.78 -17.91
CA ARG A 63 3.13 -4.12 -18.47
C ARG A 63 2.69 -5.16 -17.43
N PRO A 64 2.25 -6.36 -17.86
CA PRO A 64 1.86 -7.39 -16.89
C PRO A 64 2.93 -7.69 -15.84
N ALA A 65 4.20 -7.77 -16.24
CA ALA A 65 5.29 -8.02 -15.31
C ALA A 65 5.46 -6.87 -14.32
N GLN A 66 5.21 -5.65 -14.75
CA GLN A 66 5.29 -4.47 -13.90
C GLN A 66 4.17 -4.49 -12.86
N ALA A 67 2.97 -4.84 -13.26
CA ALA A 67 1.83 -4.95 -12.33
C ALA A 67 2.10 -6.02 -11.27
N GLU A 68 2.68 -7.15 -11.66
CA GLU A 68 3.05 -8.20 -10.72
C GLU A 68 4.10 -7.70 -9.72
N ALA A 69 5.10 -6.96 -10.20
CA ALA A 69 6.14 -6.41 -9.32
C ALA A 69 5.56 -5.41 -8.33
N ILE A 70 4.63 -4.57 -8.76
CA ILE A 70 3.96 -3.61 -7.89
C ILE A 70 3.19 -4.35 -6.80
N LEU A 71 2.41 -5.36 -7.19
CA LEU A 71 1.63 -6.13 -6.23
C LEU A 71 2.52 -6.88 -5.24
N ALA A 72 3.67 -7.36 -5.69
CA ALA A 72 4.63 -8.07 -4.83
C ALA A 72 5.23 -7.15 -3.76
N ASN A 73 5.19 -5.84 -3.94
CA ASN A 73 5.67 -4.89 -2.95
C ASN A 73 4.64 -4.59 -1.87
N ILE A 74 3.43 -5.11 -1.98
CA ILE A 74 2.35 -4.82 -1.04
C ILE A 74 2.04 -6.05 -0.22
N GLU A 75 2.10 -5.90 1.11
CA GLU A 75 1.72 -6.95 2.03
C GLU A 75 0.46 -6.49 2.77
N GLY A 76 -0.63 -7.24 2.65
CA GLY A 76 -1.85 -6.95 3.39
C GLY A 76 -1.87 -7.74 4.69
N THR A 77 -2.20 -7.09 5.79
CA THR A 77 -2.27 -7.76 7.08
C THR A 77 -3.23 -7.06 8.03
N SER A 78 -3.82 -7.82 8.94
CA SER A 78 -4.55 -7.25 10.07
C SER A 78 -3.72 -7.31 11.34
N ASP A 79 -2.49 -7.76 11.24
CA ASP A 79 -1.56 -7.87 12.37
C ASP A 79 -0.77 -6.59 12.52
N TRP A 80 -1.15 -5.78 13.51
CA TRP A 80 -0.55 -4.47 13.74
C TRP A 80 0.88 -4.55 14.24
N SER A 81 1.34 -5.71 14.69
CA SER A 81 2.73 -5.86 15.10
C SER A 81 3.69 -5.73 13.93
N LYS A 82 3.21 -5.90 12.72
CA LYS A 82 4.01 -5.72 11.50
C LYS A 82 4.42 -4.27 11.26
N LEU A 83 3.85 -3.33 11.98
CA LEU A 83 4.20 -1.92 11.85
C LEU A 83 5.51 -1.57 12.56
N GLY A 84 6.07 -2.48 13.33
CA GLY A 84 7.25 -2.20 14.13
C GLY A 84 8.50 -1.85 13.34
N ASP A 85 8.61 -2.31 12.11
CA ASP A 85 9.81 -2.10 11.29
C ASP A 85 9.57 -1.22 10.05
N VAL A 86 8.45 -0.51 10.02
CA VAL A 86 8.21 0.43 8.92
C VAL A 86 8.83 1.79 9.24
N ASP A 87 9.20 2.51 8.19
CA ASP A 87 9.84 3.81 8.32
C ASP A 87 8.84 4.95 8.41
N LEU A 88 7.70 4.80 7.76
CA LEU A 88 6.68 5.85 7.70
C LEU A 88 5.30 5.22 7.68
N VAL A 89 4.40 5.78 8.47
CA VAL A 89 3.00 5.32 8.56
C VAL A 89 2.09 6.38 7.97
N VAL A 90 1.22 5.98 7.07
CA VAL A 90 0.18 6.83 6.50
C VAL A 90 -1.17 6.33 7.00
N GLU A 91 -1.90 7.17 7.70
CA GLU A 91 -3.25 6.83 8.14
C GLU A 91 -4.24 7.37 7.12
N ALA A 92 -4.85 6.48 6.37
CA ALA A 92 -5.83 6.81 5.34
C ALA A 92 -7.22 6.46 5.85
N VAL A 93 -7.69 7.24 6.80
CA VAL A 93 -9.02 7.05 7.36
C VAL A 93 -10.04 7.90 6.60
N PHE A 94 -11.30 7.63 6.82
CA PHE A 94 -12.40 8.08 5.98
C PHE A 94 -12.38 9.57 5.64
N GLU A 95 -12.14 10.43 6.59
CA GLU A 95 -12.18 11.88 6.36
C GLU A 95 -10.85 12.58 6.64
N ASN A 96 -9.87 11.85 7.13
CA ASN A 96 -8.59 12.42 7.51
C ASN A 96 -7.46 11.58 6.97
N MET A 97 -6.40 12.24 6.60
CA MET A 97 -5.18 11.56 6.21
C MET A 97 -4.03 12.19 6.98
N ASP A 98 -3.39 11.38 7.81
CA ASP A 98 -2.22 11.80 8.57
C ASP A 98 -1.00 11.02 8.14
N VAL A 99 0.13 11.69 8.09
CA VAL A 99 1.41 11.05 7.82
C VAL A 99 2.26 11.16 9.07
N LYS A 100 2.68 10.02 9.60
CA LYS A 100 3.45 9.95 10.83
C LYS A 100 4.71 9.12 10.64
N LYS A 101 5.80 9.60 11.20
CA LYS A 101 7.01 8.79 11.27
C LYS A 101 6.86 7.78 12.40
N SER A 102 7.20 6.55 12.12
CA SER A 102 7.19 5.51 13.13
C SER A 102 8.50 5.49 13.92
#